data_042ded45f7302058aef6c59b8a71726b
#
_entry.id   042ded45f7302058aef6c59b8a71726b
#
_cell.length_a   1.000
_cell.length_b   1.000
_cell.length_c   1.000
_cell.angle_alpha   90.00
_cell.angle_beta   90.00
_cell.angle_gamma   90.00
#
_symmetry.space_group_name_H-M   'P 1'
#
loop_
_entity.id
_entity.type
_entity.pdbx_description
1 polymer ?
#
loop_
_entity_poly.entity_id
_entity_poly.type
_entity_poly.pdbx_seq_one_letter_code
_entity_poly.pdbx_strand_id
1 'polypeptide(L)'
;FSATMPPEIHRLTTQFLHNPVRIEASAPSSTAASIEQYLVKVPHDAAPKRDALRALLRTQTKVKNGIVFANRKTTVALLEKSLRKHGFSAGALHGDMDQSARLKMLAAFRNNEVTYLIASDVAARGLDIPEVSHVFNFDVPIHAEDYVHRVGRTGRAGREGHAFTMVTREEAKYLRAI
;
A
#
# COMPACT_ATOMS: atom_id res chain seq x y z
N PHE A 1 7.34 -6.70 19.43
CA PHE A 1 6.89 -7.34 18.19
C PHE A 1 7.04 -6.36 17.03
N SER A 2 7.60 -6.82 15.91
CA SER A 2 7.73 -6.04 14.67
C SER A 2 7.57 -6.95 13.46
N ALA A 3 7.01 -6.43 12.37
CA ALA A 3 6.92 -7.16 11.10
C ALA A 3 8.26 -7.21 10.36
N THR A 4 9.15 -6.26 10.65
CA THR A 4 10.50 -6.16 10.09
C THR A 4 11.51 -6.01 11.23
N MET A 5 12.74 -6.48 11.04
CA MET A 5 13.83 -6.40 12.03
C MET A 5 15.08 -5.77 11.39
N PRO A 6 15.04 -4.46 11.09
CA PRO A 6 16.23 -3.77 10.59
C PRO A 6 17.39 -3.82 11.60
N PRO A 7 18.65 -3.66 11.14
CA PRO A 7 19.83 -3.73 12.00
C PRO A 7 19.79 -2.82 13.24
N GLU A 8 19.18 -1.65 13.10
CA GLU A 8 19.01 -0.68 14.20
C GLU A 8 18.11 -1.23 15.31
N ILE A 9 16.98 -1.84 14.91
CA ILE A 9 16.04 -2.46 15.88
C ILE A 9 16.69 -3.67 16.54
N HIS A 10 17.43 -4.49 15.78
CA HIS A 10 18.18 -5.61 16.34
C HIS A 10 19.20 -5.13 17.39
N ARG A 11 19.91 -4.03 17.12
CA ARG A 11 20.86 -3.45 18.07
C ARG A 11 20.18 -2.95 19.34
N LEU A 12 19.02 -2.29 19.20
CA LEU A 12 18.22 -1.85 20.35
C LEU A 12 17.73 -3.03 21.19
N THR A 13 17.23 -4.08 20.56
CA THR A 13 16.76 -5.29 21.30
C THR A 13 17.89 -5.94 22.09
N THR A 14 19.12 -5.98 21.57
CA THR A 14 20.29 -6.52 22.26
C THR A 14 20.71 -5.65 23.46
N GLN A 15 20.48 -4.33 23.39
CA GLN A 15 20.82 -3.41 24.49
C GLN A 15 19.79 -3.42 25.62
N PHE A 16 18.51 -3.56 25.31
CA PHE A 16 17.44 -3.37 26.29
C PHE A 16 16.79 -4.65 26.78
N LEU A 17 16.94 -5.77 26.06
CA LEU A 17 16.34 -7.03 26.44
C LEU A 17 17.39 -7.99 27.05
N HIS A 18 17.03 -8.59 28.18
CA HIS A 18 17.83 -9.63 28.82
C HIS A 18 17.41 -10.99 28.26
N ASN A 19 18.35 -11.68 27.60
CA ASN A 19 18.19 -13.03 27.07
C ASN A 19 16.89 -13.25 26.26
N PRO A 20 16.61 -12.41 25.22
CA PRO A 20 15.35 -12.49 24.50
C PRO A 20 15.28 -13.79 23.64
N VAL A 21 14.14 -14.44 23.65
CA VAL A 21 13.85 -15.51 22.69
C VAL A 21 13.38 -14.90 21.38
N ARG A 22 14.06 -15.23 20.29
CA ARG A 22 13.68 -14.81 18.95
C ARG A 22 12.73 -15.85 18.34
N ILE A 23 11.51 -15.41 18.03
CA ILE A 23 10.52 -16.23 17.32
C ILE A 23 10.24 -15.55 15.98
N GLU A 24 10.50 -16.24 14.90
CA GLU A 24 10.22 -15.79 13.54
C GLU A 24 9.00 -16.54 13.00
N ALA A 25 7.94 -15.79 12.63
CA ALA A 25 6.72 -16.36 12.07
C ALA A 25 6.82 -16.58 10.55
N SER A 26 7.69 -15.83 9.87
CA SER A 26 7.97 -15.93 8.42
C SER A 26 9.36 -15.36 8.13
N ALA A 27 9.90 -15.65 6.95
CA ALA A 27 11.16 -15.04 6.52
C ALA A 27 11.08 -13.50 6.51
N PRO A 28 12.12 -12.78 6.99
CA PRO A 28 12.15 -11.33 6.99
C PRO A 28 11.90 -10.77 5.58
N SER A 29 11.07 -9.73 5.49
CA SER A 29 10.78 -9.01 4.24
C SER A 29 10.24 -9.89 3.09
N SER A 30 9.53 -10.97 3.41
CA SER A 30 8.87 -11.79 2.39
C SER A 30 7.39 -11.45 2.25
N THR A 31 6.87 -11.52 1.03
CA THR A 31 5.44 -11.46 0.75
C THR A 31 4.82 -12.86 0.91
N ALA A 32 3.53 -12.93 1.32
CA ALA A 32 2.85 -14.20 1.44
C ALA A 32 2.70 -14.88 0.06
N ALA A 33 2.86 -16.20 0.01
CA ALA A 33 2.71 -16.99 -1.22
C ALA A 33 1.29 -16.90 -1.85
N SER A 34 0.30 -16.47 -1.07
CA SER A 34 -1.08 -16.25 -1.50
C SER A 34 -1.30 -14.94 -2.28
N ILE A 35 -0.25 -14.14 -2.50
CA ILE A 35 -0.36 -12.84 -3.17
C ILE A 35 0.23 -12.93 -4.57
N GLU A 36 -0.63 -12.75 -5.57
CA GLU A 36 -0.20 -12.57 -6.95
C GLU A 36 0.30 -11.15 -7.17
N GLN A 37 1.52 -11.02 -7.67
CA GLN A 37 2.20 -9.74 -7.83
C GLN A 37 2.47 -9.45 -9.30
N TYR A 38 2.11 -8.24 -9.74
CA TYR A 38 2.21 -7.80 -11.13
C TYR A 38 2.97 -6.49 -11.25
N LEU A 39 3.87 -6.40 -12.23
CA LEU A 39 4.52 -5.16 -12.65
C LEU A 39 3.83 -4.59 -13.88
N VAL A 40 3.38 -3.35 -13.79
CA VAL A 40 2.71 -2.63 -14.86
C VAL A 40 3.60 -1.48 -15.34
N LYS A 41 4.20 -1.63 -16.51
CA LYS A 41 4.99 -0.56 -17.12
C LYS A 41 4.08 0.58 -17.56
N VAL A 42 4.40 1.80 -17.14
CA VAL A 42 3.58 2.99 -17.40
C VAL A 42 4.44 4.16 -17.88
N PRO A 43 3.84 5.12 -18.61
CA PRO A 43 4.52 6.35 -18.98
C PRO A 43 4.99 7.13 -17.76
N HIS A 44 6.06 7.92 -17.95
CA HIS A 44 6.63 8.74 -16.87
C HIS A 44 5.73 9.93 -16.49
N ASP A 45 5.09 10.55 -17.47
CA ASP A 45 4.30 11.74 -17.24
C ASP A 45 3.10 11.50 -16.33
N ALA A 46 2.85 12.43 -15.43
CA ALA A 46 1.85 12.28 -14.38
C ALA A 46 0.42 12.11 -14.91
N ALA A 47 0.06 12.75 -16.02
CA ALA A 47 -1.27 12.62 -16.60
C ALA A 47 -1.48 11.23 -17.23
N PRO A 48 -0.64 10.74 -18.15
CA PRO A 48 -0.72 9.38 -18.67
C PRO A 48 -0.59 8.29 -17.59
N LYS A 49 0.23 8.49 -16.54
CA LYS A 49 0.32 7.55 -15.41
C LYS A 49 -1.02 7.42 -14.67
N ARG A 50 -1.76 8.54 -14.47
CA ARG A 50 -3.11 8.49 -13.89
C ARG A 50 -4.12 7.84 -14.82
N ASP A 51 -4.00 8.05 -16.14
CA ASP A 51 -4.85 7.39 -17.12
C ASP A 51 -4.63 5.88 -17.12
N ALA A 52 -3.39 5.45 -17.04
CA ALA A 52 -3.01 4.05 -16.90
C ALA A 52 -3.57 3.43 -15.60
N LEU A 53 -3.51 4.15 -14.47
CA LEU A 53 -4.16 3.69 -13.23
C LEU A 53 -5.65 3.48 -13.42
N ARG A 54 -6.36 4.45 -14.03
CA ARG A 54 -7.81 4.31 -14.25
C ARG A 54 -8.16 3.15 -15.18
N ALA A 55 -7.36 2.94 -16.22
CA ALA A 55 -7.51 1.78 -17.11
C ALA A 55 -7.29 0.48 -16.32
N LEU A 56 -6.22 0.40 -15.53
CA LEU A 56 -5.93 -0.77 -14.69
C LEU A 56 -7.09 -1.06 -13.73
N LEU A 57 -7.59 -0.07 -13.00
CA LEU A 57 -8.71 -0.25 -12.07
C LEU A 57 -9.99 -0.75 -12.77
N ARG A 58 -10.26 -0.32 -14.02
CA ARG A 58 -11.42 -0.79 -14.80
C ARG A 58 -11.28 -2.22 -15.30
N THR A 59 -10.06 -2.69 -15.54
CA THR A 59 -9.82 -4.08 -15.98
C THR A 59 -9.95 -5.09 -14.85
N GLN A 60 -9.84 -4.65 -13.59
CA GLN A 60 -9.95 -5.53 -12.44
C GLN A 60 -11.41 -5.75 -12.03
N THR A 61 -12.03 -6.82 -12.54
CA THR A 61 -13.46 -7.12 -12.33
C THR A 61 -13.77 -7.74 -10.97
N LYS A 62 -12.76 -8.25 -10.26
CA LYS A 62 -12.90 -8.93 -8.95
C LYS A 62 -12.58 -8.04 -7.75
N VAL A 63 -12.41 -6.74 -7.95
CA VAL A 63 -12.13 -5.81 -6.84
C VAL A 63 -13.36 -5.70 -5.95
N LYS A 64 -13.21 -6.13 -4.71
CA LYS A 64 -14.19 -5.85 -3.64
C LYS A 64 -13.87 -4.51 -3.00
N ASN A 65 -12.64 -4.31 -2.63
CA ASN A 65 -12.05 -3.08 -2.13
C ASN A 65 -10.55 -3.07 -2.47
N GLY A 66 -9.96 -1.89 -2.54
CA GLY A 66 -8.55 -1.76 -2.88
C GLY A 66 -7.88 -0.57 -2.20
N ILE A 67 -6.56 -0.67 -2.04
CA ILE A 67 -5.73 0.45 -1.60
C ILE A 67 -4.82 0.87 -2.74
N VAL A 68 -4.76 2.18 -3.00
CA VAL A 68 -3.83 2.81 -3.94
C VAL A 68 -2.78 3.56 -3.14
N PHE A 69 -1.54 3.11 -3.19
CA PHE A 69 -0.42 3.75 -2.50
C PHE A 69 0.31 4.74 -3.38
N ALA A 70 0.60 5.93 -2.84
CA ALA A 70 1.45 6.93 -3.45
C ALA A 70 2.47 7.45 -2.43
N ASN A 71 3.68 7.83 -2.90
CA ASN A 71 4.77 8.23 -2.02
C ASN A 71 4.58 9.62 -1.41
N ARG A 72 3.74 10.48 -2.02
CA ARG A 72 3.55 11.87 -1.59
C ARG A 72 2.09 12.17 -1.28
N LYS A 73 1.83 12.93 -0.21
CA LYS A 73 0.49 13.40 0.15
C LYS A 73 -0.21 14.21 -0.95
N THR A 74 0.56 15.00 -1.71
CA THR A 74 0.04 15.78 -2.84
C THR A 74 -0.44 14.87 -3.98
N THR A 75 0.26 13.77 -4.23
CA THR A 75 -0.16 12.74 -5.19
C THR A 75 -1.42 12.02 -4.71
N VAL A 76 -1.52 11.71 -3.41
CA VAL A 76 -2.73 11.11 -2.81
C VAL A 76 -3.96 11.97 -3.08
N ALA A 77 -3.91 13.28 -2.77
CA ALA A 77 -5.01 14.21 -3.00
C ALA A 77 -5.38 14.34 -4.49
N LEU A 78 -4.35 14.38 -5.36
CA LEU A 78 -4.54 14.46 -6.79
C LEU A 78 -5.22 13.19 -7.35
N LEU A 79 -4.82 12.02 -6.89
CA LEU A 79 -5.40 10.73 -7.30
C LEU A 79 -6.84 10.62 -6.85
N GLU A 80 -7.16 10.97 -5.60
CA GLU A 80 -8.53 10.97 -5.09
C GLU A 80 -9.43 11.83 -5.97
N LYS A 81 -9.05 13.10 -6.19
CA LYS A 81 -9.80 14.02 -7.05
C LYS A 81 -9.97 13.47 -8.47
N SER A 82 -8.90 12.90 -9.04
CA SER A 82 -8.93 12.32 -10.38
C SER A 82 -9.87 11.11 -10.45
N LEU A 83 -9.78 10.18 -9.51
CA LEU A 83 -10.59 8.97 -9.50
C LEU A 83 -12.08 9.31 -9.31
N ARG A 84 -12.42 10.18 -8.37
CA ARG A 84 -13.80 10.63 -8.14
C ARG A 84 -14.39 11.32 -9.36
N LYS A 85 -13.63 12.20 -10.02
CA LYS A 85 -14.05 12.85 -11.27
C LYS A 85 -14.41 11.86 -12.38
N HIS A 86 -13.78 10.68 -12.37
CA HIS A 86 -14.01 9.63 -13.38
C HIS A 86 -14.91 8.49 -12.90
N GLY A 87 -15.71 8.73 -11.86
CA GLY A 87 -16.77 7.85 -11.40
C GLY A 87 -16.32 6.71 -10.47
N PHE A 88 -15.10 6.74 -9.94
CA PHE A 88 -14.67 5.76 -8.95
C PHE A 88 -15.10 6.18 -7.54
N SER A 89 -15.57 5.21 -6.73
CA SER A 89 -15.79 5.41 -5.29
C SER A 89 -14.43 5.41 -4.59
N ALA A 90 -13.89 6.60 -4.35
CA ALA A 90 -12.53 6.80 -3.86
C ALA A 90 -12.47 7.79 -2.70
N GLY A 91 -11.61 7.52 -1.73
CA GLY A 91 -11.34 8.42 -0.60
C GLY A 91 -9.85 8.46 -0.29
N ALA A 92 -9.37 9.60 0.24
CA ALA A 92 -7.97 9.84 0.56
C ALA A 92 -7.68 9.67 2.06
N LEU A 93 -6.46 9.20 2.34
CA LEU A 93 -5.90 9.15 3.68
C LEU A 93 -4.47 9.71 3.65
N HIS A 94 -4.27 10.92 4.19
CA HIS A 94 -2.97 11.60 4.21
C HIS A 94 -2.75 12.38 5.51
N GLY A 95 -1.48 12.78 5.74
CA GLY A 95 -1.05 13.36 7.01
C GLY A 95 -1.67 14.72 7.37
N ASP A 96 -2.22 15.46 6.39
CA ASP A 96 -2.85 16.76 6.63
C ASP A 96 -4.31 16.65 7.12
N MET A 97 -4.87 15.44 7.14
CA MET A 97 -6.21 15.19 7.70
C MET A 97 -6.15 15.17 9.23
N ASP A 98 -7.11 15.78 9.86
CA ASP A 98 -7.30 15.61 11.30
C ASP A 98 -7.71 14.17 11.67
N GLN A 99 -7.56 13.82 12.93
CA GLN A 99 -7.80 12.44 13.37
C GLN A 99 -9.26 12.02 13.19
N SER A 100 -10.22 12.92 13.35
CA SER A 100 -11.64 12.63 13.16
C SER A 100 -11.95 12.30 11.69
N ALA A 101 -11.44 13.11 10.76
CA ALA A 101 -11.60 12.87 9.32
C ALA A 101 -10.95 11.54 8.90
N ARG A 102 -9.78 11.19 9.45
CA ARG A 102 -9.11 9.90 9.19
C ARG A 102 -9.95 8.72 9.66
N LEU A 103 -10.50 8.81 10.89
CA LEU A 103 -11.34 7.74 11.43
C LEU A 103 -12.66 7.60 10.64
N LYS A 104 -13.28 8.70 10.23
CA LYS A 104 -14.48 8.69 9.38
C LYS A 104 -14.19 8.02 8.03
N MET A 105 -13.07 8.36 7.40
CA MET A 105 -12.67 7.74 6.12
C MET A 105 -12.43 6.24 6.27
N LEU A 106 -11.75 5.81 7.34
CA LEU A 106 -11.52 4.38 7.61
C LEU A 106 -12.83 3.63 7.88
N ALA A 107 -13.78 4.27 8.60
CA ALA A 107 -15.11 3.69 8.84
C ALA A 107 -15.87 3.52 7.51
N ALA A 108 -15.90 4.55 6.66
CA ALA A 108 -16.52 4.49 5.34
C ALA A 108 -15.90 3.40 4.46
N PHE A 109 -14.56 3.27 4.48
CA PHE A 109 -13.87 2.21 3.75
C PHE A 109 -14.19 0.81 4.31
N ARG A 110 -14.23 0.65 5.62
CA ARG A 110 -14.59 -0.61 6.29
C ARG A 110 -16.04 -1.03 6.00
N ASN A 111 -16.94 -0.07 5.90
CA ASN A 111 -18.35 -0.29 5.59
C ASN A 111 -18.62 -0.46 4.08
N ASN A 112 -17.58 -0.48 3.22
CA ASN A 112 -17.67 -0.55 1.76
C ASN A 112 -18.42 0.64 1.10
N GLU A 113 -18.52 1.78 1.79
CA GLU A 113 -19.02 3.04 1.24
C GLU A 113 -17.99 3.67 0.27
N VAL A 114 -16.72 3.37 0.49
CA VAL A 114 -15.59 3.72 -0.37
C VAL A 114 -14.92 2.43 -0.86
N THR A 115 -14.75 2.29 -2.17
CA THR A 115 -14.13 1.11 -2.79
C THR A 115 -12.61 1.21 -2.83
N TYR A 116 -12.08 2.40 -3.14
CA TYR A 116 -10.65 2.64 -3.26
C TYR A 116 -10.16 3.65 -2.22
N LEU A 117 -9.31 3.19 -1.30
CA LEU A 117 -8.63 4.06 -0.36
C LEU A 117 -7.27 4.48 -0.96
N ILE A 118 -7.04 5.77 -1.14
CA ILE A 118 -5.75 6.29 -1.61
C ILE A 118 -4.96 6.76 -0.39
N ALA A 119 -3.76 6.23 -0.19
CA ALA A 119 -2.97 6.51 1.01
C ALA A 119 -1.48 6.70 0.73
N SER A 120 -0.81 7.44 1.61
CA SER A 120 0.65 7.41 1.73
C SER A 120 1.06 6.44 2.84
N ASP A 121 2.30 5.93 2.78
CA ASP A 121 2.81 5.00 3.80
C ASP A 121 2.72 5.58 5.22
N VAL A 122 3.12 6.84 5.37
CA VAL A 122 3.08 7.53 6.67
C VAL A 122 1.65 7.59 7.24
N ALA A 123 0.67 7.85 6.38
CA ALA A 123 -0.73 7.94 6.81
C ALA A 123 -1.35 6.58 7.10
N ALA A 124 -0.89 5.54 6.41
CA ALA A 124 -1.37 4.17 6.59
C ALA A 124 -0.76 3.45 7.79
N ARG A 125 0.42 3.90 8.25
CA ARG A 125 1.09 3.32 9.42
C ARG A 125 0.31 3.58 10.71
N GLY A 126 0.29 2.58 11.59
CA GLY A 126 -0.40 2.67 12.88
C GLY A 126 -1.92 2.70 12.80
N LEU A 127 -2.51 2.55 11.62
CA LEU A 127 -3.95 2.45 11.43
C LEU A 127 -4.36 1.00 11.15
N ASP A 128 -5.45 0.60 11.80
CA ASP A 128 -6.10 -0.68 11.54
C ASP A 128 -6.91 -0.60 10.23
N ILE A 129 -6.16 -0.65 9.11
CA ILE A 129 -6.77 -0.70 7.78
C ILE A 129 -7.23 -2.14 7.54
N PRO A 130 -8.50 -2.36 7.18
CA PRO A 130 -9.01 -3.69 6.93
C PRO A 130 -8.26 -4.36 5.77
N GLU A 131 -8.30 -5.68 5.74
CA GLU A 131 -7.79 -6.46 4.63
C GLU A 131 -8.50 -6.07 3.33
N VAL A 132 -7.74 -5.98 2.25
CA VAL A 132 -8.25 -5.63 0.93
C VAL A 132 -8.03 -6.75 -0.07
N SER A 133 -8.87 -6.79 -1.10
CA SER A 133 -8.70 -7.73 -2.20
C SER A 133 -7.54 -7.34 -3.12
N HIS A 134 -7.28 -6.04 -3.26
CA HIS A 134 -6.27 -5.53 -4.20
C HIS A 134 -5.43 -4.41 -3.60
N VAL A 135 -4.14 -4.44 -3.91
CA VAL A 135 -3.20 -3.35 -3.63
C VAL A 135 -2.67 -2.81 -4.96
N PHE A 136 -2.68 -1.49 -5.11
CA PHE A 136 -2.13 -0.79 -6.27
C PHE A 136 -1.05 0.18 -5.81
N ASN A 137 0.20 -0.10 -6.12
CA ASN A 137 1.29 0.84 -5.90
C ASN A 137 1.34 1.78 -7.11
N PHE A 138 0.76 2.97 -6.99
CA PHE A 138 0.87 4.02 -8.02
C PHE A 138 2.31 4.47 -8.18
N ASP A 139 3.03 4.65 -7.07
CA ASP A 139 4.47 4.90 -7.05
C ASP A 139 5.19 3.67 -6.47
N VAL A 140 6.33 3.32 -7.07
CA VAL A 140 7.22 2.28 -6.52
C VAL A 140 7.71 2.75 -5.14
N PRO A 141 7.58 1.94 -4.08
CA PRO A 141 8.13 2.29 -2.78
C PRO A 141 9.66 2.38 -2.83
N ILE A 142 10.23 3.27 -2.03
CA ILE A 142 11.67 3.52 -2.01
C ILE A 142 12.41 2.41 -1.24
N HIS A 143 11.75 1.83 -0.24
CA HIS A 143 12.31 0.79 0.63
C HIS A 143 11.55 -0.53 0.47
N ALA A 144 12.29 -1.64 0.50
CA ALA A 144 11.72 -3.00 0.43
C ALA A 144 10.68 -3.26 1.53
N GLU A 145 10.93 -2.75 2.72
CA GLU A 145 10.01 -2.89 3.87
C GLU A 145 8.66 -2.22 3.61
N ASP A 146 8.64 -1.05 2.98
CA ASP A 146 7.40 -0.38 2.60
C ASP A 146 6.63 -1.21 1.57
N TYR A 147 7.33 -1.86 0.62
CA TYR A 147 6.70 -2.77 -0.32
C TYR A 147 5.97 -3.91 0.38
N VAL A 148 6.67 -4.60 1.28
CA VAL A 148 6.10 -5.71 2.05
C VAL A 148 4.90 -5.25 2.89
N HIS A 149 5.00 -4.09 3.53
CA HIS A 149 3.92 -3.51 4.32
C HIS A 149 2.70 -3.12 3.48
N ARG A 150 2.91 -2.58 2.25
CA ARG A 150 1.83 -2.27 1.31
C ARG A 150 1.15 -3.55 0.81
N VAL A 151 1.93 -4.46 0.28
CA VAL A 151 1.45 -5.72 -0.30
C VAL A 151 0.80 -6.59 0.78
N GLY A 152 1.33 -6.60 1.99
CA GLY A 152 0.75 -7.29 3.14
C GLY A 152 -0.60 -6.73 3.63
N ARG A 153 -1.23 -5.78 2.93
CA ARG A 153 -2.64 -5.40 3.15
C ARG A 153 -3.61 -6.33 2.45
N THR A 154 -3.14 -7.19 1.57
CA THR A 154 -3.93 -8.24 0.90
C THR A 154 -3.36 -9.62 1.20
N GLY A 155 -4.08 -10.66 0.83
CA GLY A 155 -3.62 -12.06 0.95
C GLY A 155 -3.48 -12.60 2.37
N ARG A 156 -4.21 -12.05 3.33
CA ARG A 156 -4.17 -12.46 4.74
C ARG A 156 -5.08 -13.67 5.00
N ALA A 157 -4.76 -14.39 6.07
CA ALA A 157 -5.57 -15.51 6.55
C ALA A 157 -5.89 -16.56 5.46
N GLY A 158 -4.94 -16.86 4.57
CA GLY A 158 -5.09 -17.86 3.52
C GLY A 158 -5.96 -17.45 2.34
N ARG A 159 -6.34 -16.16 2.24
CA ARG A 159 -7.09 -15.64 1.08
C ARG A 159 -6.13 -15.26 -0.04
N GLU A 160 -6.62 -15.34 -1.27
CA GLU A 160 -5.90 -14.83 -2.43
C GLU A 160 -5.90 -13.30 -2.43
N GLY A 161 -4.75 -12.72 -2.77
CA GLY A 161 -4.55 -11.29 -2.87
C GLY A 161 -3.89 -10.91 -4.18
N HIS A 162 -4.14 -9.68 -4.65
CA HIS A 162 -3.53 -9.17 -5.87
C HIS A 162 -2.81 -7.86 -5.59
N ALA A 163 -1.57 -7.73 -6.05
CA ALA A 163 -0.77 -6.53 -5.91
C ALA A 163 -0.23 -6.09 -7.27
N PHE A 164 -0.53 -4.86 -7.65
CA PHE A 164 -0.08 -4.25 -8.90
C PHE A 164 0.89 -3.12 -8.59
N THR A 165 2.07 -3.13 -9.17
CA THR A 165 3.05 -2.06 -9.02
C THR A 165 3.27 -1.39 -10.36
N MET A 166 2.87 -0.14 -10.46
CA MET A 166 3.06 0.70 -11.65
C MET A 166 4.48 1.25 -11.64
N VAL A 167 5.20 1.03 -12.74
CA VAL A 167 6.62 1.34 -12.82
C VAL A 167 6.90 2.19 -14.03
N THR A 168 7.42 3.39 -13.82
CA THR A 168 8.00 4.22 -14.86
C THR A 168 9.45 3.80 -15.12
N ARG A 169 10.01 4.22 -16.25
CA ARG A 169 11.42 3.98 -16.57
C ARG A 169 12.38 4.49 -15.47
N GLU A 170 12.07 5.62 -14.88
CA GLU A 170 12.89 6.26 -13.83
C GLU A 170 12.78 5.54 -12.48
N GLU A 171 11.60 4.98 -12.17
CA GLU A 171 11.35 4.21 -10.96
C GLU A 171 11.96 2.79 -11.01
N ALA A 172 12.34 2.31 -12.20
CA ALA A 172 12.91 0.96 -12.36
C ALA A 172 14.15 0.69 -11.48
N LYS A 173 14.89 1.74 -11.10
CA LYS A 173 16.01 1.62 -10.16
C LYS A 173 15.60 1.13 -8.77
N TYR A 174 14.38 1.43 -8.33
CA TYR A 174 13.86 1.01 -7.02
C TYR A 174 13.38 -0.45 -7.02
N LEU A 175 13.07 -1.04 -8.20
CA LEU A 175 12.65 -2.43 -8.30
C LEU A 175 13.72 -3.43 -7.83
N ARG A 176 14.99 -3.04 -7.84
CA ARG A 176 16.06 -3.93 -7.34
C ARG A 176 16.07 -4.07 -5.83
N ALA A 177 15.37 -3.19 -5.13
CA ALA A 177 15.29 -3.17 -3.67
C ALA A 177 14.01 -3.85 -3.15
N ILE A 178 13.06 -4.10 -4.01
CA ILE A 178 11.78 -4.76 -3.71
C ILE A 178 11.67 -6.07 -4.54
#